data_8c5245298e5db5abb7fe8073ffdebe97
#
_entry.id   8c5245298e5db5abb7fe8073ffdebe97
#
_cell.length_a   1.000
_cell.length_b   1.000
_cell.length_c   1.000
_cell.angle_alpha   90.00
_cell.angle_beta   90.00
_cell.angle_gamma   90.00
#
_symmetry.space_group_name_H-M   'P 1'
#
loop_
_entity.id
_entity.type
_entity.pdbx_description
1 polymer ?
#
loop_
_entity_poly.entity_id
_entity_poly.type
_entity_poly.pdbx_seq_one_letter_code
_entity_poly.pdbx_strand_id
1 'polypeptide(L)'
;VSTNAIGDAPMLPELLAQIPLDEPIESVCADGAYDTRGCLDAIAQRQATAVIPPRKNASHWKKSSPGSAQRNEAIRACKRLGLSIWKKWSGYHRRSLVETKMHCFKRLGERVTARTFERQVVELHARVALLNRFSQIGRPQTVPVAAVA
;
A
#
# COMPACT_ATOMS: atom_id res chain seq x y z
N VAL A 1 4.97 10.80 -10.67
CA VAL A 1 3.57 11.24 -10.83
C VAL A 1 3.12 10.82 -12.21
N SER A 2 2.15 9.91 -12.30
CA SER A 2 1.60 9.43 -13.57
C SER A 2 0.39 10.28 -14.00
N THR A 3 0.09 10.26 -15.30
CA THR A 3 -1.11 10.89 -15.85
C THR A 3 -2.35 10.07 -15.48
N ASN A 4 -3.51 10.71 -15.46
CA ASN A 4 -4.81 10.10 -15.10
C ASN A 4 -5.27 8.97 -16.06
N ALA A 5 -4.51 8.69 -17.13
CA ALA A 5 -4.81 7.65 -18.11
C ALA A 5 -4.28 6.25 -17.73
N ILE A 6 -3.41 6.16 -16.71
CA ILE A 6 -2.79 4.90 -16.26
C ILE A 6 -3.46 4.46 -14.96
N GLY A 7 -4.02 3.26 -14.94
CA GLY A 7 -4.58 2.67 -13.71
C GLY A 7 -3.48 2.41 -12.68
N ASP A 8 -3.87 2.32 -11.39
CA ASP A 8 -2.92 2.21 -10.27
C ASP A 8 -2.15 0.88 -10.27
N ALA A 9 -2.78 -0.23 -10.66
CA ALA A 9 -2.16 -1.55 -10.60
C ALA A 9 -0.87 -1.67 -11.46
N PRO A 10 -0.79 -1.16 -12.70
CA PRO A 10 0.45 -1.16 -13.48
C PRO A 10 1.62 -0.39 -12.86
N MET A 11 1.33 0.57 -11.96
CA MET A 11 2.36 1.37 -11.29
C MET A 11 3.05 0.65 -10.12
N LEU A 12 2.45 -0.42 -9.60
CA LEU A 12 3.01 -1.11 -8.42
C LEU A 12 4.42 -1.66 -8.64
N PRO A 13 4.76 -2.30 -9.76
CA PRO A 13 6.12 -2.76 -10.01
C PRO A 13 7.15 -1.62 -9.97
N GLU A 14 6.82 -0.47 -10.58
CA GLU A 14 7.70 0.72 -10.58
C GLU A 14 7.87 1.30 -9.17
N LEU A 15 6.81 1.31 -8.37
CA LEU A 15 6.88 1.77 -6.98
C LEU A 15 7.75 0.85 -6.12
N LEU A 16 7.63 -0.47 -6.31
CA LEU A 16 8.47 -1.45 -5.60
C LEU A 16 9.95 -1.35 -6.03
N ALA A 17 10.21 -1.01 -7.30
CA ALA A 17 11.57 -0.82 -7.80
C ALA A 17 12.27 0.42 -7.23
N GLN A 18 11.53 1.41 -6.73
CA GLN A 18 12.07 2.61 -6.08
C GLN A 18 12.56 2.33 -4.64
N ILE A 19 12.13 1.23 -4.03
CA ILE A 19 12.59 0.83 -2.70
C ILE A 19 13.93 0.12 -2.86
N PRO A 20 15.00 0.54 -2.15
CA PRO A 20 16.31 -0.11 -2.22
C PRO A 20 16.22 -1.63 -2.00
N LEU A 21 17.10 -2.38 -2.68
CA LEU A 21 17.06 -3.84 -2.61
C LEU A 21 17.49 -4.40 -1.26
N ASP A 22 18.29 -3.65 -0.53
CA ASP A 22 18.75 -3.95 0.83
C ASP A 22 17.68 -3.65 1.90
N GLU A 23 16.61 -2.93 1.52
CA GLU A 23 15.48 -2.71 2.41
C GLU A 23 14.46 -3.85 2.29
N PRO A 24 14.29 -4.69 3.34
CA PRO A 24 13.38 -5.82 3.29
C PRO A 24 11.92 -5.36 3.34
N ILE A 25 11.10 -5.94 2.47
CA ILE A 25 9.65 -5.73 2.45
C ILE A 25 8.96 -6.98 3.00
N GLU A 26 8.36 -6.89 4.18
CA GLU A 26 7.65 -8.01 4.79
C GLU A 26 6.38 -8.37 4.00
N SER A 27 5.56 -7.37 3.70
CA SER A 27 4.28 -7.59 3.02
C SER A 27 3.82 -6.37 2.22
N VAL A 28 3.06 -6.63 1.16
CA VAL A 28 2.40 -5.61 0.34
C VAL A 28 0.90 -5.81 0.41
N CYS A 29 0.21 -4.86 1.04
CA CYS A 29 -1.25 -4.86 1.16
C CYS A 29 -1.87 -3.96 0.10
N ALA A 30 -2.72 -4.51 -0.76
CA ALA A 30 -3.46 -3.76 -1.77
C ALA A 30 -4.87 -4.31 -1.97
N ASP A 31 -5.72 -3.58 -2.68
CA ASP A 31 -7.09 -4.05 -2.96
C ASP A 31 -7.12 -5.05 -4.14
N GLY A 32 -8.31 -5.57 -4.44
CA GLY A 32 -8.50 -6.56 -5.50
C GLY A 32 -8.23 -6.05 -6.92
N ALA A 33 -8.09 -4.74 -7.14
CA ALA A 33 -7.67 -4.19 -8.43
C ALA A 33 -6.22 -4.60 -8.77
N TYR A 34 -5.40 -4.80 -7.73
CA TYR A 34 -4.02 -5.25 -7.84
C TYR A 34 -3.86 -6.78 -7.98
N ASP A 35 -4.96 -7.56 -8.01
CA ASP A 35 -4.92 -9.00 -8.31
C ASP A 35 -4.59 -9.23 -9.80
N THR A 36 -3.38 -8.87 -10.19
CA THR A 36 -2.82 -8.99 -11.53
C THR A 36 -1.50 -9.74 -11.50
N ARG A 37 -1.14 -10.36 -12.63
CA ARG A 37 0.11 -11.13 -12.73
C ARG A 37 1.33 -10.24 -12.46
N GLY A 38 1.38 -9.07 -13.11
CA GLY A 38 2.50 -8.14 -12.96
C GLY A 38 2.72 -7.68 -11.52
N CYS A 39 1.64 -7.37 -10.78
CA CYS A 39 1.73 -6.97 -9.38
C CYS A 39 2.24 -8.12 -8.49
N LEU A 40 1.67 -9.31 -8.63
CA LEU A 40 2.01 -10.45 -7.78
C LEU A 40 3.40 -11.00 -8.07
N ASP A 41 3.83 -10.97 -9.33
CA ASP A 41 5.18 -11.37 -9.71
C ASP A 41 6.23 -10.37 -9.18
N ALA A 42 5.95 -9.06 -9.26
CA ALA A 42 6.84 -8.03 -8.71
C ALA A 42 6.96 -8.14 -7.18
N ILE A 43 5.86 -8.41 -6.47
CA ILE A 43 5.89 -8.64 -5.01
C ILE A 43 6.71 -9.89 -4.68
N ALA A 44 6.51 -10.99 -5.43
CA ALA A 44 7.25 -12.23 -5.21
C ALA A 44 8.76 -12.07 -5.50
N GLN A 45 9.15 -11.26 -6.50
CA GLN A 45 10.55 -10.91 -6.77
C GLN A 45 11.22 -10.18 -5.60
N ARG A 46 10.46 -9.36 -4.85
CA ARG A 46 10.93 -8.71 -3.63
C ARG A 46 10.88 -9.64 -2.39
N GLN A 47 10.55 -10.92 -2.57
CA GLN A 47 10.38 -11.91 -1.49
C GLN A 47 9.34 -11.48 -0.44
N ALA A 48 8.44 -10.58 -0.81
CA ALA A 48 7.40 -10.05 0.07
C ALA A 48 6.13 -10.91 0.02
N THR A 49 5.34 -10.85 1.10
CA THR A 49 4.03 -11.49 1.16
C THR A 49 2.97 -10.61 0.49
N ALA A 50 2.24 -11.14 -0.49
CA ALA A 50 1.14 -10.43 -1.11
C ALA A 50 -0.15 -10.58 -0.30
N VAL A 51 -0.66 -9.48 0.24
CA VAL A 51 -1.95 -9.43 0.94
C VAL A 51 -2.96 -8.71 0.05
N ILE A 52 -3.34 -9.40 -1.03
CA ILE A 52 -4.25 -8.89 -2.06
C ILE A 52 -5.45 -9.84 -2.17
N PRO A 53 -6.69 -9.37 -1.94
CA PRO A 53 -7.86 -10.22 -2.04
C PRO A 53 -8.07 -10.66 -3.50
N PRO A 54 -8.30 -11.95 -3.77
CA PRO A 54 -8.60 -12.43 -5.11
C PRO A 54 -9.88 -11.79 -5.63
N ARG A 55 -9.94 -11.53 -6.93
CA ARG A 55 -11.17 -11.05 -7.59
C ARG A 55 -12.30 -12.06 -7.43
N LYS A 56 -13.55 -11.60 -7.47
CA LYS A 56 -14.76 -12.42 -7.21
C LYS A 56 -14.79 -13.73 -8.02
N ASN A 57 -14.33 -13.70 -9.27
CA ASN A 57 -14.33 -14.87 -10.16
C ASN A 57 -12.92 -15.39 -10.43
N ALA A 58 -12.00 -15.24 -9.46
CA ALA A 58 -10.62 -15.64 -9.63
C ALA A 58 -10.49 -17.18 -9.77
N SER A 59 -9.85 -17.61 -10.84
CA SER A 59 -9.40 -18.97 -11.06
C SER A 59 -7.93 -19.13 -10.72
N HIS A 60 -7.49 -20.37 -10.43
CA HIS A 60 -6.09 -20.67 -10.18
C HIS A 60 -5.24 -20.40 -11.42
N TRP A 61 -4.08 -19.80 -11.21
CA TRP A 61 -3.08 -19.67 -12.27
C TRP A 61 -2.25 -20.95 -12.37
N LYS A 62 -1.81 -21.29 -13.58
CA LYS A 62 -0.77 -22.30 -13.78
C LYS A 62 0.50 -21.86 -13.02
N LYS A 63 1.25 -22.81 -12.47
CA LYS A 63 2.48 -22.54 -11.67
C LYS A 63 3.65 -22.00 -12.53
N SER A 64 3.40 -21.09 -13.43
CA SER A 64 4.37 -20.57 -14.40
C SER A 64 4.94 -19.19 -14.03
N SER A 65 4.48 -18.60 -12.94
CA SER A 65 4.97 -17.28 -12.52
C SER A 65 5.26 -17.22 -11.01
N PRO A 66 6.22 -16.41 -10.56
CA PRO A 66 6.63 -16.30 -9.16
C PRO A 66 5.46 -16.02 -8.21
N GLY A 67 4.54 -15.13 -8.57
CA GLY A 67 3.38 -14.75 -7.76
C GLY A 67 2.23 -15.75 -7.75
N SER A 68 2.27 -16.79 -8.62
CA SER A 68 1.16 -17.74 -8.77
C SER A 68 0.89 -18.57 -7.52
N ALA A 69 1.94 -18.92 -6.77
CA ALA A 69 1.82 -19.74 -5.55
C ALA A 69 1.04 -19.00 -4.46
N GLN A 70 1.44 -17.77 -4.15
CA GLN A 70 0.79 -16.93 -3.12
C GLN A 70 -0.66 -16.63 -3.49
N ARG A 71 -0.91 -16.26 -4.76
CA ARG A 71 -2.26 -15.99 -5.25
C ARG A 71 -3.18 -17.20 -5.14
N ASN A 72 -2.70 -18.38 -5.58
CA ASN A 72 -3.49 -19.60 -5.54
C ASN A 72 -3.77 -20.02 -4.08
N GLU A 73 -2.85 -19.75 -3.16
CA GLU A 73 -3.07 -19.94 -1.73
C GLU A 73 -4.17 -19.03 -1.20
N ALA A 74 -4.13 -17.75 -1.54
CA ALA A 74 -5.16 -16.80 -1.16
C ALA A 74 -6.56 -17.21 -1.69
N ILE A 75 -6.63 -17.73 -2.93
CA ILE A 75 -7.89 -18.25 -3.49
C ILE A 75 -8.39 -19.46 -2.68
N ARG A 76 -7.50 -20.42 -2.36
CA ARG A 76 -7.86 -21.59 -1.55
C ARG A 76 -8.35 -21.19 -0.16
N ALA A 77 -7.62 -20.29 0.49
CA ALA A 77 -7.99 -19.77 1.80
C ALA A 77 -9.34 -19.05 1.78
N CYS A 78 -9.58 -18.19 0.78
CA CYS A 78 -10.87 -17.50 0.63
C CYS A 78 -12.03 -18.47 0.34
N LYS A 79 -11.81 -19.53 -0.45
CA LYS A 79 -12.83 -20.55 -0.72
C LYS A 79 -13.17 -21.37 0.53
N ARG A 80 -12.17 -21.68 1.35
CA ARG A 80 -12.34 -22.53 2.56
C ARG A 80 -12.90 -21.76 3.75
N LEU A 81 -12.41 -20.54 4.00
CA LEU A 81 -12.69 -19.78 5.21
C LEU A 81 -13.70 -18.63 4.97
N GLY A 82 -13.89 -18.24 3.72
CA GLY A 82 -14.59 -17.03 3.35
C GLY A 82 -13.67 -15.79 3.35
N LEU A 83 -14.02 -14.81 2.51
CA LEU A 83 -13.22 -13.60 2.32
C LEU A 83 -13.09 -12.75 3.59
N SER A 84 -14.12 -12.71 4.43
CA SER A 84 -14.11 -11.92 5.68
C SER A 84 -13.09 -12.45 6.68
N ILE A 85 -13.07 -13.77 6.88
CA ILE A 85 -12.12 -14.43 7.78
C ILE A 85 -10.70 -14.30 7.23
N TRP A 86 -10.52 -14.52 5.91
CA TRP A 86 -9.23 -14.33 5.25
C TRP A 86 -8.67 -12.92 5.46
N LYS A 87 -9.50 -11.87 5.25
CA LYS A 87 -9.10 -10.48 5.49
C LYS A 87 -8.63 -10.22 6.91
N LYS A 88 -9.31 -10.78 7.89
CA LYS A 88 -8.95 -10.65 9.30
C LYS A 88 -7.61 -11.35 9.58
N TRP A 89 -7.47 -12.57 9.11
CA TRP A 89 -6.31 -13.41 9.39
C TRP A 89 -5.05 -12.99 8.63
N SER A 90 -5.19 -12.55 7.38
CA SER A 90 -4.06 -12.07 6.55
C SER A 90 -3.53 -10.68 6.95
N GLY A 91 -4.19 -10.00 7.88
CA GLY A 91 -3.82 -8.62 8.24
C GLY A 91 -4.22 -7.58 7.18
N TYR A 92 -5.14 -7.90 6.27
CA TYR A 92 -5.59 -6.99 5.20
C TYR A 92 -6.09 -5.63 5.72
N HIS A 93 -6.58 -5.57 6.94
CA HIS A 93 -7.03 -4.32 7.56
C HIS A 93 -5.92 -3.27 7.73
N ARG A 94 -4.65 -3.67 7.68
CA ARG A 94 -3.51 -2.74 7.65
C ARG A 94 -3.56 -1.78 6.46
N ARG A 95 -4.29 -2.13 5.38
CA ARG A 95 -4.53 -1.25 4.24
C ARG A 95 -5.16 0.10 4.64
N SER A 96 -5.97 0.14 5.68
CA SER A 96 -6.57 1.38 6.19
C SER A 96 -5.55 2.42 6.63
N LEU A 97 -4.31 2.02 6.92
CA LEU A 97 -3.21 2.96 7.23
C LEU A 97 -2.91 3.88 6.04
N VAL A 98 -3.04 3.38 4.80
CA VAL A 98 -2.86 4.20 3.59
C VAL A 98 -3.94 5.27 3.50
N GLU A 99 -5.19 4.91 3.78
CA GLU A 99 -6.32 5.84 3.78
C GLU A 99 -6.12 6.94 4.84
N THR A 100 -5.65 6.56 6.04
CA THR A 100 -5.30 7.51 7.10
C THR A 100 -4.16 8.44 6.66
N LYS A 101 -3.11 7.91 6.04
CA LYS A 101 -1.99 8.72 5.53
C LYS A 101 -2.43 9.66 4.41
N MET A 102 -3.29 9.20 3.49
CA MET A 102 -3.87 10.03 2.44
C MET A 102 -4.77 11.13 3.02
N HIS A 103 -5.53 10.84 4.08
CA HIS A 103 -6.29 11.87 4.78
C HIS A 103 -5.35 12.94 5.39
N CYS A 104 -4.29 12.53 6.08
CA CYS A 104 -3.27 13.44 6.61
C CYS A 104 -2.61 14.28 5.49
N PHE A 105 -2.32 13.66 4.34
CA PHE A 105 -1.75 14.34 3.18
C PHE A 105 -2.69 15.44 2.65
N LYS A 106 -3.98 15.13 2.49
CA LYS A 106 -5.00 16.10 2.06
C LYS A 106 -5.16 17.26 3.04
N ARG A 107 -4.98 17.02 4.34
CA ARG A 107 -5.00 18.11 5.35
C ARG A 107 -3.86 19.12 5.19
N LEU A 108 -2.75 18.77 4.56
CA LEU A 108 -1.68 19.71 4.18
C LEU A 108 -2.04 20.55 2.95
N GLY A 109 -3.12 20.22 2.28
CA GLY A 109 -3.68 20.94 1.14
C GLY A 109 -4.35 19.99 0.16
N GLU A 110 -5.63 20.19 -0.11
CA GLU A 110 -6.39 19.33 -1.03
C GLU A 110 -6.00 19.55 -2.50
N ARG A 111 -5.58 20.77 -2.83
CA ARG A 111 -5.24 21.15 -4.19
C ARG A 111 -3.77 21.54 -4.27
N VAL A 112 -3.17 21.24 -5.41
CA VAL A 112 -1.84 21.72 -5.75
C VAL A 112 -2.00 23.16 -6.24
N THR A 113 -1.20 24.09 -5.71
CA THR A 113 -1.30 25.52 -6.01
C THR A 113 -0.34 25.96 -7.10
N ALA A 114 0.71 25.22 -7.34
CA ALA A 114 1.70 25.51 -8.37
C ALA A 114 1.10 25.38 -9.78
N ARG A 115 1.51 26.29 -10.70
CA ARG A 115 0.95 26.37 -12.05
C ARG A 115 1.61 25.43 -13.06
N THR A 116 2.89 25.09 -12.89
CA THR A 116 3.60 24.19 -13.80
C THR A 116 3.69 22.79 -13.19
N PHE A 117 3.70 21.77 -14.06
CA PHE A 117 3.75 20.37 -13.62
C PHE A 117 4.95 20.07 -12.73
N GLU A 118 6.14 20.55 -13.10
CA GLU A 118 7.37 20.35 -12.32
C GLU A 118 7.26 20.93 -10.90
N ARG A 119 6.71 22.14 -10.78
CA ARG A 119 6.47 22.75 -9.47
C ARG A 119 5.38 22.03 -8.67
N GLN A 120 4.37 21.48 -9.35
CA GLN A 120 3.38 20.62 -8.70
C GLN A 120 4.01 19.37 -8.09
N VAL A 121 4.93 18.73 -8.83
CA VAL A 121 5.69 17.58 -8.33
C VAL A 121 6.52 17.96 -7.10
N VAL A 122 7.22 19.08 -7.14
CA VAL A 122 7.99 19.59 -5.98
C VAL A 122 7.08 19.87 -4.78
N GLU A 123 5.91 20.48 -5.00
CA GLU A 123 4.93 20.73 -3.93
C GLU A 123 4.44 19.43 -3.28
N LEU A 124 4.15 18.40 -4.07
CA LEU A 124 3.77 17.08 -3.56
C LEU A 124 4.90 16.43 -2.77
N HIS A 125 6.14 16.49 -3.25
CA HIS A 125 7.31 15.97 -2.53
C HIS A 125 7.53 16.68 -1.20
N ALA A 126 7.38 18.01 -1.15
CA ALA A 126 7.48 18.76 0.09
C ALA A 126 6.43 18.33 1.12
N ARG A 127 5.17 18.12 0.69
CA ARG A 127 4.11 17.60 1.56
C ARG A 127 4.41 16.19 2.08
N VAL A 128 4.93 15.31 1.23
CA VAL A 128 5.35 13.95 1.65
C VAL A 128 6.49 14.02 2.66
N ALA A 129 7.49 14.88 2.43
CA ALA A 129 8.60 15.08 3.37
C ALA A 129 8.12 15.57 4.74
N LEU A 130 7.17 16.51 4.78
CA LEU A 130 6.54 16.97 6.01
C LEU A 130 5.81 15.83 6.75
N LEU A 131 5.01 15.01 6.06
CA LEU A 131 4.33 13.87 6.66
C LEU A 131 5.29 12.85 7.23
N ASN A 132 6.39 12.57 6.51
CA ASN A 132 7.43 11.67 6.98
C ASN A 132 8.10 12.24 8.24
N ARG A 133 8.37 13.54 8.28
CA ARG A 133 8.93 14.20 9.47
C ARG A 133 7.99 14.11 10.66
N PHE A 134 6.68 14.36 10.49
CA PHE A 134 5.69 14.17 11.56
C PHE A 134 5.64 12.72 12.06
N SER A 135 5.78 11.75 11.14
CA SER A 135 5.81 10.33 11.54
C SER A 135 7.05 9.97 12.36
N GLN A 136 8.19 10.61 12.09
CA GLN A 136 9.44 10.42 12.85
C GLN A 136 9.38 11.05 14.25
N ILE A 137 8.71 12.20 14.39
CA ILE A 137 8.53 12.87 15.69
C ILE A 137 7.66 12.02 16.64
N GLY A 138 6.82 11.14 16.07
CA GLY A 138 5.95 10.25 16.84
C GLY A 138 4.64 10.91 17.30
N ARG A 139 3.94 10.25 18.20
CA ARG A 139 2.70 10.75 18.79
C ARG A 139 3.02 11.57 20.04
N PRO A 140 2.35 12.72 20.26
CA PRO A 140 2.44 13.43 21.52
C PRO A 140 2.07 12.50 22.68
N GLN A 141 2.88 12.47 23.71
CA GLN A 141 2.55 11.79 24.96
C GLN A 141 1.90 12.81 25.89
N THR A 142 0.65 12.56 26.28
CA THR A 142 -0.02 13.38 27.29
C THR A 142 0.43 12.92 28.66
N VAL A 143 1.11 13.79 29.40
CA VAL A 143 1.50 13.54 30.79
C VAL A 143 0.48 14.24 31.68
N PRO A 144 -0.13 13.55 32.66
CA PRO A 144 -1.00 14.21 33.63
C PRO A 144 -0.20 15.24 34.43
N VAL A 145 -0.65 16.48 34.41
CA VAL A 145 -0.07 17.53 35.26
C VAL A 145 -0.65 17.33 36.66
N ALA A 146 0.21 17.07 37.65
CA ALA A 146 -0.24 17.04 39.04
C ALA A 146 -0.85 18.41 39.38
N ALA A 147 -2.09 18.40 39.89
CA ALA A 147 -2.70 19.61 40.38
C ALA A 147 -1.83 20.14 41.54
N VAL A 148 -1.31 21.35 41.37
CA VAL A 148 -0.64 22.06 42.46
C VAL A 148 -1.71 22.39 43.50
N ALA A 149 -1.62 21.76 44.68
CA ALA A 149 -2.49 22.01 45.81
C ALA A 149 -2.25 23.41 46.40
#